data_4042520dc447f4ab8c5175d44c88d0a5
#
_entry.id   4042520dc447f4ab8c5175d44c88d0a5
#
_cell.length_a   1.000
_cell.length_b   1.000
_cell.length_c   1.000
_cell.angle_alpha   90.00
_cell.angle_beta   90.00
_cell.angle_gamma   90.00
#
_symmetry.space_group_name_H-M   'P 1'
#
loop_
_entity.id
_entity.type
_entity.pdbx_description
1 polymer ?
#
loop_
_entity_poly.entity_id
_entity_poly.type
_entity_poly.pdbx_seq_one_letter_code
_entity_poly.pdbx_strand_id
1 'polypeptide(L)'
;MKNVTFFFLAAALMFVGCNSQKQEPPAEKQDGAVVYLTKDISPEGLVAIYKALGVEATGNVAVKISTGEGSNPNYLKPELIKDLVMLVNGTIVECNTAYGSGPGNEMDERNRSDNHWKVIERHGFTPLFKVDIMDEEGEMRIPVADTTHLRYDIVGSHMANYDFMIALNHFKGHPMGGYGGALKNLSIGCASSNGKAYIHSAGKMEVLDMAKLWTPEFIGDQDGFLESMAAAAQGVVNYFQQKKGIIYISVMNNMSIDCDCVDHPAPVKLEDYGILASTDPVALDQACVDIINQQKVTATNDPTDLLSRIDQQHGTHTIDHAAKIGLGTKKYTLVSIDK
;
A
#
# COMPACT_ATOMS: atom_id res chain seq x y z
N MET A 1 -43.22 -87.56 -26.51
CA MET A 1 -42.32 -86.84 -27.38
C MET A 1 -42.56 -85.31 -27.18
N LYS A 2 -41.83 -84.68 -26.36
CA LYS A 2 -41.59 -83.20 -26.31
C LYS A 2 -40.48 -82.98 -25.28
N ASN A 3 -39.31 -82.63 -25.74
CA ASN A 3 -38.15 -82.30 -24.95
C ASN A 3 -38.36 -80.96 -24.27
N VAL A 4 -38.10 -80.88 -22.95
CA VAL A 4 -38.08 -79.64 -22.17
C VAL A 4 -36.65 -79.45 -21.71
N THR A 5 -35.99 -78.45 -22.28
CA THR A 5 -34.61 -78.07 -21.96
C THR A 5 -34.68 -77.06 -20.79
N PHE A 6 -34.08 -77.37 -19.65
CA PHE A 6 -33.89 -76.47 -18.51
C PHE A 6 -32.69 -75.55 -18.72
N PHE A 7 -32.91 -74.26 -18.73
CA PHE A 7 -31.85 -73.25 -18.66
C PHE A 7 -31.58 -72.89 -17.19
N PHE A 8 -30.35 -73.16 -16.76
CA PHE A 8 -29.87 -72.65 -15.49
C PHE A 8 -29.43 -71.15 -15.65
N LEU A 9 -30.07 -70.24 -14.94
CA LEU A 9 -29.68 -68.84 -14.88
C LEU A 9 -28.76 -68.69 -13.68
N ALA A 10 -27.48 -68.42 -13.91
CA ALA A 10 -26.52 -68.07 -12.88
C ALA A 10 -26.64 -66.57 -12.58
N ALA A 11 -27.12 -66.19 -11.38
CA ALA A 11 -27.15 -64.78 -10.88
C ALA A 11 -25.77 -64.47 -10.37
N ALA A 12 -25.07 -63.55 -11.06
CA ALA A 12 -23.84 -62.92 -10.57
C ALA A 12 -24.22 -61.74 -9.68
N LEU A 13 -23.97 -61.84 -8.38
CA LEU A 13 -24.08 -60.73 -7.42
C LEU A 13 -22.87 -59.80 -7.62
N MET A 14 -23.10 -58.63 -8.24
CA MET A 14 -22.13 -57.53 -8.23
C MET A 14 -22.23 -56.80 -6.88
N PHE A 15 -21.19 -56.90 -6.06
CA PHE A 15 -20.99 -56.00 -4.92
C PHE A 15 -20.56 -54.63 -5.44
N VAL A 16 -21.46 -53.66 -5.43
CA VAL A 16 -21.14 -52.23 -5.58
C VAL A 16 -20.60 -51.74 -4.26
N GLY A 17 -19.29 -51.60 -4.15
CA GLY A 17 -18.65 -50.96 -3.03
C GLY A 17 -18.97 -49.46 -3.09
N CYS A 18 -19.83 -48.94 -2.20
CA CYS A 18 -19.99 -47.53 -1.93
C CYS A 18 -18.70 -46.96 -1.32
N ASN A 19 -17.87 -46.35 -2.17
CA ASN A 19 -16.77 -45.53 -1.72
C ASN A 19 -17.35 -44.19 -1.25
N SER A 20 -17.63 -44.07 0.04
CA SER A 20 -18.02 -42.82 0.66
C SER A 20 -16.79 -41.88 0.67
N GLN A 21 -16.60 -41.13 -0.39
CA GLN A 21 -15.75 -39.95 -0.33
C GLN A 21 -16.37 -39.02 0.74
N LYS A 22 -15.67 -38.85 1.86
CA LYS A 22 -15.95 -37.75 2.81
C LYS A 22 -15.82 -36.49 2.00
N GLN A 23 -16.93 -35.84 1.66
CA GLN A 23 -16.94 -34.45 1.23
C GLN A 23 -16.40 -33.62 2.41
N GLU A 24 -15.25 -33.00 2.21
CA GLU A 24 -14.80 -31.95 3.09
C GLU A 24 -15.92 -30.90 3.15
N PRO A 25 -16.26 -30.38 4.34
CA PRO A 25 -17.23 -29.30 4.44
C PRO A 25 -16.76 -28.13 3.57
N PRO A 26 -17.69 -27.45 2.86
CA PRO A 26 -17.34 -26.28 2.07
C PRO A 26 -16.60 -25.30 2.99
N ALA A 27 -15.42 -24.84 2.53
CA ALA A 27 -14.67 -23.83 3.26
C ALA A 27 -15.63 -22.68 3.63
N GLU A 28 -15.73 -22.36 4.92
CA GLU A 28 -16.48 -21.20 5.38
C GLU A 28 -16.02 -20.01 4.55
N LYS A 29 -16.96 -19.33 3.90
CA LYS A 29 -16.66 -18.08 3.22
C LYS A 29 -16.15 -17.13 4.31
N GLN A 30 -14.84 -16.85 4.28
CA GLN A 30 -14.25 -15.84 5.16
C GLN A 30 -14.97 -14.52 4.90
N ASP A 31 -15.63 -13.97 5.93
CA ASP A 31 -16.31 -12.68 5.84
C ASP A 31 -15.26 -11.57 6.01
N GLY A 32 -14.68 -11.14 4.90
CA GLY A 32 -13.64 -10.09 4.87
C GLY A 32 -12.40 -10.48 4.04
N ALA A 33 -11.48 -9.54 3.95
CA ALA A 33 -10.19 -9.73 3.28
C ALA A 33 -9.20 -10.50 4.17
N VAL A 34 -8.23 -11.17 3.55
CA VAL A 34 -7.11 -11.76 4.29
C VAL A 34 -5.98 -10.75 4.39
N VAL A 35 -5.47 -10.54 5.60
CA VAL A 35 -4.23 -9.81 5.85
C VAL A 35 -3.21 -10.78 6.45
N TYR A 36 -2.14 -11.03 5.72
CA TYR A 36 -1.03 -11.85 6.22
C TYR A 36 -0.11 -11.03 7.11
N LEU A 37 0.53 -11.67 8.08
CA LEU A 37 1.48 -11.08 9.03
C LEU A 37 2.69 -11.97 9.19
N THR A 38 3.88 -11.37 9.22
CA THR A 38 5.10 -11.96 9.79
C THR A 38 5.76 -11.00 10.76
N LYS A 39 6.37 -11.54 11.83
CA LYS A 39 7.22 -10.78 12.75
C LYS A 39 8.66 -10.64 12.23
N ASP A 40 9.01 -11.39 11.22
CA ASP A 40 10.35 -11.36 10.61
C ASP A 40 10.49 -10.15 9.68
N ILE A 41 11.11 -9.07 10.19
CA ILE A 41 11.46 -7.88 9.40
C ILE A 41 12.86 -8.07 8.83
N SER A 42 12.96 -9.01 7.90
CA SER A 42 14.17 -9.31 7.12
C SER A 42 13.87 -9.36 5.63
N PRO A 43 14.86 -9.35 4.74
CA PRO A 43 14.64 -9.60 3.32
C PRO A 43 13.91 -10.92 3.06
N GLU A 44 14.22 -11.97 3.81
CA GLU A 44 13.58 -13.28 3.75
C GLU A 44 12.11 -13.22 4.19
N GLY A 45 11.81 -12.52 5.28
CA GLY A 45 10.45 -12.29 5.78
C GLY A 45 9.61 -11.50 4.78
N LEU A 46 10.19 -10.49 4.15
CA LEU A 46 9.52 -9.70 3.10
C LEU A 46 9.19 -10.56 1.86
N VAL A 47 10.10 -11.44 1.44
CA VAL A 47 9.84 -12.38 0.35
C VAL A 47 8.81 -13.45 0.76
N ALA A 48 8.87 -13.93 2.00
CA ALA A 48 7.92 -14.92 2.49
C ALA A 48 6.49 -14.39 2.50
N ILE A 49 6.28 -13.16 2.99
CA ILE A 49 4.94 -12.57 3.03
C ILE A 49 4.41 -12.21 1.64
N TYR A 50 5.27 -11.77 0.72
CA TYR A 50 4.90 -11.61 -0.69
C TYR A 50 4.38 -12.92 -1.28
N LYS A 51 5.09 -14.04 -1.05
CA LYS A 51 4.68 -15.36 -1.54
C LYS A 51 3.36 -15.84 -0.91
N ALA A 52 3.10 -15.49 0.34
CA ALA A 52 1.86 -15.84 1.03
C ALA A 52 0.60 -15.24 0.38
N LEU A 53 0.73 -14.11 -0.33
CA LEU A 53 -0.38 -13.52 -1.09
C LEU A 53 -0.86 -14.42 -2.25
N GLY A 54 -0.03 -15.32 -2.74
CA GLY A 54 -0.38 -16.21 -3.87
C GLY A 54 -0.61 -15.49 -5.19
N VAL A 55 -0.16 -14.24 -5.31
CA VAL A 55 -0.27 -13.40 -6.51
C VAL A 55 1.13 -13.17 -7.08
N GLU A 56 1.32 -13.50 -8.35
CA GLU A 56 2.59 -13.31 -9.04
C GLU A 56 2.63 -11.96 -9.74
N ALA A 57 3.61 -11.13 -9.40
CA ALA A 57 3.88 -9.87 -10.09
C ALA A 57 4.55 -10.14 -11.44
N THR A 58 3.92 -9.75 -12.54
CA THR A 58 4.38 -10.06 -13.91
C THR A 58 4.39 -8.84 -14.82
N GLY A 59 5.20 -8.89 -15.87
CA GLY A 59 5.39 -7.77 -16.81
C GLY A 59 6.38 -6.74 -16.27
N ASN A 60 6.18 -5.48 -16.61
CA ASN A 60 6.95 -4.38 -16.04
C ASN A 60 6.40 -4.07 -14.64
N VAL A 61 7.14 -4.46 -13.61
CA VAL A 61 6.71 -4.35 -12.21
C VAL A 61 7.22 -3.05 -11.60
N ALA A 62 6.29 -2.20 -11.16
CA ALA A 62 6.58 -1.06 -10.31
C ALA A 62 6.60 -1.49 -8.83
N VAL A 63 7.65 -1.19 -8.10
CA VAL A 63 7.69 -1.29 -6.63
C VAL A 63 7.62 0.13 -6.07
N LYS A 64 6.42 0.54 -5.67
CA LYS A 64 6.17 1.90 -5.18
C LYS A 64 6.52 2.03 -3.71
N ILE A 65 7.51 2.84 -3.44
CA ILE A 65 7.99 3.14 -2.07
C ILE A 65 8.01 4.65 -1.80
N SER A 66 8.45 5.04 -0.60
CA SER A 66 8.98 6.36 -0.29
C SER A 66 10.47 6.23 0.00
N THR A 67 11.29 6.94 -0.77
CA THR A 67 12.76 6.91 -0.63
C THR A 67 13.27 7.77 0.53
N GLY A 68 12.39 8.54 1.18
CA GLY A 68 12.70 9.43 2.29
C GLY A 68 13.31 10.77 1.85
N GLU A 69 13.07 11.84 2.64
CA GLU A 69 13.79 13.10 2.49
C GLU A 69 15.26 12.95 2.91
N GLY A 70 16.09 13.90 2.49
CA GLY A 70 17.53 13.76 2.51
C GLY A 70 18.18 13.44 3.86
N SER A 71 17.64 13.96 4.96
CA SER A 71 18.14 13.70 6.32
C SER A 71 17.24 12.78 7.12
N ASN A 72 16.15 12.24 6.54
CA ASN A 72 15.25 11.32 7.23
C ASN A 72 15.93 9.93 7.38
N PRO A 73 16.11 9.39 8.59
CA PRO A 73 16.75 8.11 8.80
C PRO A 73 15.79 6.90 8.72
N ASN A 74 14.47 7.13 8.69
CA ASN A 74 13.47 6.10 8.99
C ASN A 74 12.91 5.36 7.76
N TYR A 75 13.21 5.84 6.53
CA TYR A 75 12.73 5.21 5.29
C TYR A 75 13.12 3.73 5.18
N LEU A 76 12.38 2.96 4.38
CA LEU A 76 12.68 1.55 4.10
C LEU A 76 14.04 1.41 3.45
N LYS A 77 14.96 0.71 4.13
CA LYS A 77 16.34 0.57 3.68
C LYS A 77 16.43 -0.31 2.43
N PRO A 78 17.30 0.04 1.47
CA PRO A 78 17.53 -0.76 0.27
C PRO A 78 17.83 -2.22 0.55
N GLU A 79 18.62 -2.50 1.60
CA GLU A 79 19.00 -3.86 2.00
C GLU A 79 17.80 -4.71 2.39
N LEU A 80 16.80 -4.13 3.07
CA LEU A 80 15.59 -4.82 3.48
C LEU A 80 14.74 -5.26 2.27
N ILE A 81 14.64 -4.38 1.26
CA ILE A 81 13.71 -4.60 0.13
C ILE A 81 14.36 -5.32 -1.05
N LYS A 82 15.69 -5.51 -1.03
CA LYS A 82 16.49 -5.97 -2.14
C LYS A 82 15.98 -7.28 -2.74
N ASP A 83 15.78 -8.29 -1.91
CA ASP A 83 15.46 -9.62 -2.39
C ASP A 83 14.08 -9.69 -3.04
N LEU A 84 13.11 -8.93 -2.51
CA LEU A 84 11.79 -8.80 -3.13
C LEU A 84 11.89 -8.11 -4.50
N VAL A 85 12.58 -6.96 -4.59
CA VAL A 85 12.70 -6.20 -5.83
C VAL A 85 13.41 -7.02 -6.91
N MET A 86 14.47 -7.74 -6.54
CA MET A 86 15.19 -8.64 -7.45
C MET A 86 14.34 -9.84 -7.87
N LEU A 87 13.58 -10.44 -6.94
CA LEU A 87 12.71 -11.58 -7.22
C LEU A 87 11.67 -11.26 -8.30
N VAL A 88 11.08 -10.07 -8.25
CA VAL A 88 10.04 -9.64 -9.20
C VAL A 88 10.61 -8.90 -10.41
N ASN A 89 11.95 -8.77 -10.52
CA ASN A 89 12.63 -7.92 -11.52
C ASN A 89 11.98 -6.52 -11.59
N GLY A 90 11.72 -5.92 -10.42
CA GLY A 90 10.99 -4.67 -10.26
C GLY A 90 11.86 -3.44 -10.50
N THR A 91 11.19 -2.34 -10.81
CA THR A 91 11.75 -0.98 -10.79
C THR A 91 11.19 -0.26 -9.57
N ILE A 92 12.05 0.34 -8.75
CA ILE A 92 11.61 1.24 -7.68
C ILE A 92 11.01 2.49 -8.32
N VAL A 93 9.79 2.85 -7.90
CA VAL A 93 9.11 4.03 -8.46
C VAL A 93 8.70 5.01 -7.35
N GLU A 94 8.85 6.28 -7.66
CA GLU A 94 8.52 7.44 -6.81
C GLU A 94 7.94 8.57 -7.67
N CYS A 95 7.40 9.60 -7.01
CA CYS A 95 7.14 10.92 -7.60
C CYS A 95 7.75 12.01 -6.75
N ASN A 96 8.05 13.16 -7.36
CA ASN A 96 8.52 14.34 -6.64
C ASN A 96 7.52 14.77 -5.57
N THR A 97 8.01 15.38 -4.48
CA THR A 97 7.15 16.02 -3.49
C THR A 97 6.58 17.32 -4.03
N ALA A 98 5.50 17.83 -3.43
CA ALA A 98 4.90 19.11 -3.82
C ALA A 98 5.54 20.31 -3.09
N TYR A 99 6.43 20.09 -2.14
CA TYR A 99 7.01 21.12 -1.28
C TYR A 99 8.44 20.75 -0.93
N GLY A 100 9.22 21.76 -0.55
CA GLY A 100 10.56 21.59 -0.04
C GLY A 100 10.63 21.68 1.47
N SER A 101 11.78 21.31 2.02
CA SER A 101 12.06 21.33 3.46
C SER A 101 12.28 22.74 4.04
N GLY A 102 12.18 23.77 3.20
CA GLY A 102 12.36 25.17 3.56
C GLY A 102 13.78 25.71 3.33
N PRO A 103 13.98 27.00 3.56
CA PRO A 103 15.26 27.68 3.29
C PRO A 103 16.44 27.00 4.02
N GLY A 104 17.51 26.74 3.28
CA GLY A 104 18.74 26.11 3.77
C GLY A 104 18.82 24.61 3.56
N ASN A 105 17.73 23.96 3.13
CA ASN A 105 17.67 22.50 2.88
C ASN A 105 17.39 22.16 1.42
N GLU A 106 17.57 23.11 0.50
CA GLU A 106 17.19 23.00 -0.92
C GLU A 106 17.88 21.83 -1.63
N MET A 107 19.02 21.37 -1.12
CA MET A 107 19.78 20.24 -1.68
C MET A 107 19.21 18.87 -1.25
N ASP A 108 18.38 18.85 -0.23
CA ASP A 108 17.78 17.64 0.34
C ASP A 108 16.30 17.48 -0.05
N GLU A 109 15.80 18.39 -0.89
CA GLU A 109 14.41 18.46 -1.29
C GLU A 109 14.11 17.56 -2.48
N ARG A 110 13.09 16.72 -2.34
CA ARG A 110 12.58 15.87 -3.43
C ARG A 110 11.48 16.54 -4.28
N ASN A 111 11.30 17.86 -4.17
CA ASN A 111 10.35 18.63 -4.98
C ASN A 111 10.87 18.94 -6.39
N ARG A 112 12.12 18.54 -6.68
CA ARG A 112 12.78 18.69 -7.98
C ARG A 112 13.54 17.42 -8.31
N SER A 113 13.36 16.92 -9.52
CA SER A 113 13.97 15.65 -9.95
C SER A 113 15.49 15.62 -9.80
N ASP A 114 16.18 16.73 -10.13
CA ASP A 114 17.65 16.82 -10.01
C ASP A 114 18.16 16.65 -8.57
N ASN A 115 17.41 17.13 -7.58
CA ASN A 115 17.73 16.91 -6.17
C ASN A 115 17.20 15.55 -5.68
N HIS A 116 16.03 15.14 -6.11
CA HIS A 116 15.45 13.84 -5.78
C HIS A 116 16.39 12.70 -6.18
N TRP A 117 17.00 12.76 -7.38
CA TRP A 117 18.01 11.79 -7.79
C TRP A 117 19.22 11.74 -6.85
N LYS A 118 19.70 12.88 -6.35
CA LYS A 118 20.81 12.93 -5.37
C LYS A 118 20.43 12.29 -4.03
N VAL A 119 19.18 12.48 -3.59
CA VAL A 119 18.65 11.84 -2.37
C VAL A 119 18.58 10.33 -2.58
N ILE A 120 18.01 9.87 -3.69
CA ILE A 120 17.90 8.45 -4.05
C ILE A 120 19.28 7.78 -4.07
N GLU A 121 20.27 8.43 -4.68
CA GLU A 121 21.66 7.95 -4.73
C GLU A 121 22.28 7.89 -3.34
N ARG A 122 22.19 8.98 -2.56
CA ARG A 122 22.71 9.06 -1.19
C ARG A 122 22.09 8.01 -0.26
N HIS A 123 20.83 7.69 -0.45
CA HIS A 123 20.12 6.67 0.32
C HIS A 123 20.41 5.24 -0.16
N GLY A 124 21.24 5.06 -1.19
CA GLY A 124 21.76 3.78 -1.64
C GLY A 124 20.84 2.98 -2.55
N PHE A 125 19.81 3.58 -3.15
CA PHE A 125 18.91 2.86 -4.05
C PHE A 125 19.51 2.60 -5.42
N THR A 126 20.15 3.59 -6.05
CA THR A 126 20.67 3.48 -7.44
C THR A 126 21.72 2.40 -7.65
N PRO A 127 22.62 2.09 -6.69
CA PRO A 127 23.58 0.99 -6.86
C PRO A 127 22.95 -0.40 -6.88
N LEU A 128 21.72 -0.54 -6.37
CA LEU A 128 21.05 -1.83 -6.21
C LEU A 128 19.90 -2.04 -7.19
N PHE A 129 19.23 -0.96 -7.61
CA PHE A 129 17.95 -1.04 -8.33
C PHE A 129 17.91 -0.15 -9.55
N LYS A 130 17.04 -0.52 -10.49
CA LYS A 130 16.47 0.47 -11.39
C LYS A 130 15.52 1.34 -10.59
N VAL A 131 15.62 2.66 -10.77
CA VAL A 131 14.75 3.63 -10.10
C VAL A 131 14.15 4.53 -11.17
N ASP A 132 12.91 4.97 -10.95
CA ASP A 132 12.17 5.85 -11.86
C ASP A 132 11.39 6.89 -11.04
N ILE A 133 11.61 8.17 -11.31
CA ILE A 133 10.79 9.27 -10.81
C ILE A 133 9.67 9.47 -11.83
N MET A 134 8.51 8.91 -11.56
CA MET A 134 7.42 8.76 -12.52
C MET A 134 6.89 10.09 -13.10
N ASP A 135 7.09 11.20 -12.40
CA ASP A 135 6.67 12.55 -12.85
C ASP A 135 7.83 13.43 -13.36
N GLU A 136 9.04 12.84 -13.58
CA GLU A 136 10.20 13.58 -14.08
C GLU A 136 9.97 14.18 -15.46
N GLU A 137 9.34 13.43 -16.36
CA GLU A 137 9.05 13.85 -17.74
C GLU A 137 7.60 14.35 -17.92
N GLY A 138 6.85 14.49 -16.85
CA GLY A 138 5.48 15.02 -16.88
C GLY A 138 4.46 14.19 -16.13
N GLU A 139 3.21 14.51 -16.39
CA GLU A 139 2.07 13.93 -15.68
C GLU A 139 0.97 13.46 -16.63
N MET A 140 0.12 12.57 -16.15
CA MET A 140 -1.09 12.16 -16.86
C MET A 140 -2.30 12.15 -15.92
N ARG A 141 -3.48 12.27 -16.50
CA ARG A 141 -4.75 12.18 -15.78
C ARG A 141 -5.32 10.77 -15.89
N ILE A 142 -5.71 10.21 -14.76
CA ILE A 142 -6.42 8.93 -14.70
C ILE A 142 -7.81 9.13 -14.11
N PRO A 143 -8.82 8.35 -14.55
CA PRO A 143 -10.17 8.47 -14.03
C PRO A 143 -10.22 8.04 -12.55
N VAL A 144 -11.02 8.76 -11.77
CA VAL A 144 -11.49 8.36 -10.44
C VAL A 144 -12.96 7.99 -10.51
N ALA A 145 -13.41 7.03 -9.70
CA ALA A 145 -14.82 6.66 -9.67
C ALA A 145 -15.64 7.59 -8.75
N ASP A 146 -15.04 7.96 -7.59
CA ASP A 146 -15.62 8.96 -6.72
C ASP A 146 -15.19 10.37 -7.13
N THR A 147 -16.15 11.12 -7.63
CA THR A 147 -15.93 12.50 -8.12
C THR A 147 -16.45 13.57 -7.16
N THR A 148 -16.58 13.25 -5.88
CA THR A 148 -17.04 14.19 -4.86
C THR A 148 -16.13 15.42 -4.75
N HIS A 149 -14.81 15.21 -4.77
CA HIS A 149 -13.81 16.28 -4.69
C HIS A 149 -12.94 16.34 -5.94
N LEU A 150 -12.53 15.18 -6.49
CA LEU A 150 -11.62 15.10 -7.62
C LEU A 150 -12.40 14.75 -8.90
N ARG A 151 -12.12 15.40 -10.01
CA ARG A 151 -12.66 15.03 -11.34
C ARG A 151 -11.84 13.89 -11.99
N TYR A 152 -10.59 13.77 -11.62
CA TYR A 152 -9.59 12.80 -12.05
C TYR A 152 -8.43 12.84 -11.04
N ASP A 153 -7.53 11.87 -11.08
CA ASP A 153 -6.26 11.97 -10.39
C ASP A 153 -5.15 12.38 -11.37
N ILE A 154 -4.13 13.10 -10.89
CA ILE A 154 -3.00 13.57 -11.67
C ILE A 154 -1.75 12.86 -11.17
N VAL A 155 -1.31 11.85 -11.92
CA VAL A 155 -0.21 10.96 -11.56
C VAL A 155 1.01 11.19 -12.45
N GLY A 156 2.18 10.69 -12.06
CA GLY A 156 3.36 10.71 -12.90
C GLY A 156 3.14 9.96 -14.22
N SER A 157 3.58 10.55 -15.34
CA SER A 157 3.33 10.02 -16.70
C SER A 157 3.95 8.64 -16.91
N HIS A 158 5.09 8.35 -16.26
CA HIS A 158 5.78 7.06 -16.38
C HIS A 158 5.00 5.90 -15.73
N MET A 159 3.95 6.14 -14.93
CA MET A 159 3.07 5.08 -14.44
C MET A 159 2.49 4.24 -15.61
N ALA A 160 2.38 4.83 -16.81
CA ALA A 160 1.96 4.14 -18.03
C ALA A 160 2.87 2.99 -18.45
N ASN A 161 4.15 3.03 -18.07
CA ASN A 161 5.17 2.06 -18.45
C ASN A 161 5.05 0.73 -17.67
N TYR A 162 4.25 0.68 -16.64
CA TYR A 162 4.15 -0.47 -15.74
C TYR A 162 2.87 -1.26 -15.94
N ASP A 163 2.98 -2.58 -15.80
CA ASP A 163 1.88 -3.54 -15.92
C ASP A 163 1.32 -3.96 -14.57
N PHE A 164 2.19 -4.03 -13.56
CA PHE A 164 1.86 -4.48 -12.22
C PHE A 164 2.47 -3.52 -11.18
N MET A 165 1.79 -3.31 -10.05
CA MET A 165 2.33 -2.53 -8.95
C MET A 165 2.40 -3.34 -7.65
N ILE A 166 3.54 -3.28 -6.96
CA ILE A 166 3.66 -3.62 -5.55
C ILE A 166 3.72 -2.30 -4.78
N ALA A 167 2.64 -1.94 -4.10
CA ALA A 167 2.65 -0.83 -3.18
C ALA A 167 3.34 -1.29 -1.88
N LEU A 168 4.64 -1.03 -1.79
CA LEU A 168 5.47 -1.37 -0.62
C LEU A 168 5.54 -0.16 0.30
N ASN A 169 4.78 -0.22 1.38
CA ASN A 169 4.53 0.90 2.26
C ASN A 169 5.41 0.81 3.51
N HIS A 170 5.96 1.92 3.93
CA HIS A 170 6.44 2.11 5.28
C HIS A 170 5.29 2.66 6.12
N PHE A 171 4.79 1.91 7.12
CA PHE A 171 3.70 2.37 7.97
C PHE A 171 4.25 3.26 9.10
N LYS A 172 3.70 4.46 9.26
CA LYS A 172 4.15 5.47 10.23
C LYS A 172 3.09 6.57 10.38
N GLY A 173 3.35 7.56 11.24
CA GLY A 173 2.55 8.79 11.33
C GLY A 173 2.67 9.66 10.08
N HIS A 174 1.76 10.64 9.99
CA HIS A 174 1.79 11.67 8.96
C HIS A 174 1.20 12.97 9.47
N PRO A 175 1.86 14.13 9.25
CA PRO A 175 1.42 15.42 9.83
C PRO A 175 0.04 15.87 9.37
N MET A 176 -0.40 15.53 8.15
CA MET A 176 -1.71 15.94 7.63
C MET A 176 -2.69 14.76 7.55
N GLY A 177 -2.27 13.58 7.12
CA GLY A 177 -3.15 12.43 6.93
C GLY A 177 -3.33 11.55 8.17
N GLY A 178 -2.74 11.93 9.31
CA GLY A 178 -2.75 11.13 10.54
C GLY A 178 -1.75 9.99 10.51
N TYR A 179 -1.80 9.14 9.48
CA TYR A 179 -0.84 8.06 9.23
C TYR A 179 -0.47 7.97 7.74
N GLY A 180 0.60 7.26 7.45
CA GLY A 180 1.01 6.88 6.10
C GLY A 180 1.01 5.35 5.97
N GLY A 181 0.18 4.83 5.08
CA GLY A 181 0.03 3.41 4.76
C GLY A 181 -0.19 3.21 3.26
N ALA A 182 -0.91 2.15 2.88
CA ALA A 182 -1.17 1.81 1.50
C ALA A 182 -1.99 2.89 0.78
N LEU A 183 -3.07 3.37 1.39
CA LEU A 183 -3.94 4.39 0.79
C LEU A 183 -3.17 5.67 0.48
N LYS A 184 -2.31 6.14 1.40
CA LYS A 184 -1.48 7.31 1.16
C LYS A 184 -0.40 7.07 0.11
N ASN A 185 0.26 5.90 0.11
CA ASN A 185 1.30 5.59 -0.86
C ASN A 185 0.73 5.52 -2.29
N LEU A 186 -0.48 5.02 -2.44
CA LEU A 186 -1.20 4.99 -3.72
C LEU A 186 -1.61 6.39 -4.17
N SER A 187 -2.26 7.17 -3.31
CA SER A 187 -2.76 8.50 -3.64
C SER A 187 -1.63 9.51 -3.78
N ILE A 188 -1.13 10.01 -2.64
CA ILE A 188 -0.08 11.04 -2.60
C ILE A 188 1.24 10.53 -3.21
N GLY A 189 1.56 9.24 -3.02
CA GLY A 189 2.81 8.68 -3.52
C GLY A 189 2.88 8.54 -5.03
N CYS A 190 1.78 8.27 -5.74
CA CYS A 190 1.73 8.17 -7.20
C CYS A 190 1.38 9.50 -7.89
N ALA A 191 0.82 10.46 -7.15
CA ALA A 191 0.48 11.76 -7.69
C ALA A 191 1.74 12.56 -8.09
N SER A 192 1.68 13.30 -9.20
CA SER A 192 2.66 14.33 -9.53
C SER A 192 2.66 15.47 -8.50
N SER A 193 3.59 16.41 -8.59
CA SER A 193 3.56 17.60 -7.72
C SER A 193 2.23 18.36 -7.82
N ASN A 194 1.67 18.49 -9.04
CA ASN A 194 0.34 19.08 -9.26
C ASN A 194 -0.77 18.20 -8.66
N GLY A 195 -0.68 16.88 -8.86
CA GLY A 195 -1.64 15.93 -8.29
C GLY A 195 -1.66 15.96 -6.76
N LYS A 196 -0.50 16.08 -6.13
CA LYS A 196 -0.41 16.25 -4.67
C LYS A 196 -1.14 17.53 -4.22
N ALA A 197 -0.94 18.66 -4.91
CA ALA A 197 -1.65 19.90 -4.60
C ALA A 197 -3.17 19.74 -4.80
N TYR A 198 -3.59 19.05 -5.86
CA TYR A 198 -4.98 18.79 -6.18
C TYR A 198 -5.67 17.95 -5.10
N ILE A 199 -5.01 16.88 -4.63
CA ILE A 199 -5.52 16.03 -3.54
C ILE A 199 -5.55 16.80 -2.21
N HIS A 200 -4.45 17.48 -1.82
CA HIS A 200 -4.37 18.21 -0.55
C HIS A 200 -5.39 19.33 -0.44
N SER A 201 -5.77 19.93 -1.56
CA SER A 201 -6.76 21.00 -1.62
C SER A 201 -8.20 20.53 -1.82
N ALA A 202 -8.47 19.23 -1.71
CA ALA A 202 -9.78 18.67 -2.01
C ALA A 202 -10.33 19.13 -3.38
N GLY A 203 -9.48 19.03 -4.42
CA GLY A 203 -9.85 19.36 -5.79
C GLY A 203 -9.83 20.82 -6.19
N LYS A 204 -9.34 21.73 -5.32
CA LYS A 204 -9.37 23.18 -5.57
C LYS A 204 -8.14 23.71 -6.35
N MET A 205 -7.01 23.00 -6.31
CA MET A 205 -5.74 23.44 -6.89
C MET A 205 -5.17 22.38 -7.85
N GLU A 206 -5.42 22.50 -9.14
CA GLU A 206 -4.90 21.58 -10.16
C GLU A 206 -3.45 21.87 -10.57
N VAL A 207 -2.99 23.09 -10.40
CA VAL A 207 -1.62 23.51 -10.67
C VAL A 207 -1.03 24.03 -9.39
N LEU A 208 0.09 23.47 -8.97
CA LEU A 208 0.75 23.80 -7.72
C LEU A 208 1.12 25.29 -7.66
N ASP A 209 0.59 25.99 -6.68
CA ASP A 209 0.98 27.33 -6.27
C ASP A 209 1.42 27.28 -4.79
N MET A 210 2.74 27.23 -4.58
CA MET A 210 3.31 27.10 -3.23
C MET A 210 2.96 28.29 -2.30
N ALA A 211 2.71 29.48 -2.87
CA ALA A 211 2.33 30.64 -2.07
C ALA A 211 0.90 30.51 -1.49
N LYS A 212 0.05 29.72 -2.13
CA LYS A 212 -1.36 29.56 -1.77
C LYS A 212 -1.67 28.22 -1.12
N LEU A 213 -0.97 27.13 -1.50
CA LEU A 213 -1.28 25.77 -1.07
C LEU A 213 -1.52 25.69 0.44
N TRP A 214 -0.67 26.32 1.24
CA TRP A 214 -0.73 26.24 2.71
C TRP A 214 -1.66 27.27 3.36
N THR A 215 -2.50 27.94 2.60
CA THR A 215 -3.52 28.85 3.16
C THR A 215 -4.79 28.07 3.56
N PRO A 216 -5.57 28.54 4.55
CA PRO A 216 -6.81 27.89 4.98
C PRO A 216 -7.83 27.66 3.84
N GLU A 217 -7.78 28.46 2.79
CA GLU A 217 -8.63 28.31 1.59
C GLU A 217 -8.42 26.96 0.92
N PHE A 218 -7.17 26.49 0.84
CA PHE A 218 -6.81 25.27 0.11
C PHE A 218 -6.65 24.04 1.00
N ILE A 219 -6.13 24.19 2.24
CA ILE A 219 -5.91 23.07 3.17
C ILE A 219 -6.86 23.04 4.37
N GLY A 220 -7.87 23.91 4.39
CA GLY A 220 -8.80 24.00 5.54
C GLY A 220 -9.87 22.91 5.60
N ASP A 221 -9.98 22.08 4.57
CA ASP A 221 -10.96 20.99 4.49
C ASP A 221 -10.26 19.64 4.75
N GLN A 222 -10.11 19.29 6.02
CA GLN A 222 -9.39 18.09 6.44
C GLN A 222 -10.08 16.81 5.92
N ASP A 223 -11.39 16.68 6.07
CA ASP A 223 -12.12 15.48 5.65
C ASP A 223 -12.17 15.39 4.13
N GLY A 224 -12.37 16.52 3.42
CA GLY A 224 -12.30 16.56 1.97
C GLY A 224 -10.92 16.16 1.41
N PHE A 225 -9.83 16.50 2.10
CA PHE A 225 -8.50 16.02 1.77
C PHE A 225 -8.38 14.49 1.93
N LEU A 226 -8.87 13.94 3.06
CA LEU A 226 -8.82 12.50 3.34
C LEU A 226 -9.70 11.69 2.36
N GLU A 227 -10.88 12.22 2.01
CA GLU A 227 -11.77 11.65 0.98
C GLU A 227 -11.12 11.70 -0.41
N SER A 228 -10.44 12.81 -0.74
CA SER A 228 -9.66 12.94 -1.98
C SER A 228 -8.53 11.92 -2.06
N MET A 229 -7.83 11.64 -0.95
CA MET A 229 -6.83 10.57 -0.90
C MET A 229 -7.46 9.20 -1.21
N ALA A 230 -8.62 8.89 -0.64
CA ALA A 230 -9.31 7.64 -0.91
C ALA A 230 -9.73 7.51 -2.38
N ALA A 231 -10.27 8.59 -2.98
CA ALA A 231 -10.67 8.63 -4.39
C ALA A 231 -9.47 8.48 -5.34
N ALA A 232 -8.35 9.17 -5.07
CA ALA A 232 -7.12 9.05 -5.85
C ALA A 232 -6.52 7.62 -5.73
N ALA A 233 -6.46 7.06 -4.52
CA ALA A 233 -6.03 5.67 -4.33
C ALA A 233 -6.88 4.68 -5.13
N GLN A 234 -8.22 4.88 -5.16
CA GLN A 234 -9.12 4.08 -5.99
C GLN A 234 -8.81 4.22 -7.49
N GLY A 235 -8.49 5.42 -7.96
CA GLY A 235 -8.06 5.66 -9.34
C GLY A 235 -6.84 4.83 -9.72
N VAL A 236 -5.79 4.85 -8.89
CA VAL A 236 -4.57 4.05 -9.09
C VAL A 236 -4.84 2.56 -9.04
N VAL A 237 -5.64 2.08 -8.08
CA VAL A 237 -6.02 0.67 -7.98
C VAL A 237 -6.77 0.22 -9.21
N ASN A 238 -7.79 0.95 -9.64
CA ASN A 238 -8.57 0.65 -10.84
C ASN A 238 -7.69 0.64 -12.10
N TYR A 239 -6.72 1.53 -12.19
CA TYR A 239 -5.76 1.58 -13.30
C TYR A 239 -4.94 0.29 -13.42
N PHE A 240 -4.37 -0.21 -12.32
CA PHE A 240 -3.57 -1.43 -12.34
C PHE A 240 -4.40 -2.71 -12.39
N GLN A 241 -5.62 -2.71 -11.84
CA GLN A 241 -6.55 -3.85 -11.99
C GLN A 241 -6.96 -4.09 -13.45
N GLN A 242 -6.99 -3.06 -14.29
CA GLN A 242 -7.22 -3.18 -15.73
C GLN A 242 -5.98 -3.67 -16.50
N LYS A 243 -4.82 -3.75 -15.86
CA LYS A 243 -3.57 -4.30 -16.39
C LYS A 243 -3.33 -5.71 -15.81
N LYS A 244 -2.21 -5.92 -15.13
CA LYS A 244 -1.88 -7.24 -14.55
C LYS A 244 -2.11 -7.33 -13.05
N GLY A 245 -2.40 -6.21 -12.40
CA GLY A 245 -2.81 -6.18 -11.01
C GLY A 245 -1.95 -5.32 -10.09
N ILE A 246 -2.32 -5.36 -8.82
CA ILE A 246 -1.68 -4.61 -7.74
C ILE A 246 -1.82 -5.37 -6.43
N ILE A 247 -0.78 -5.33 -5.60
CA ILE A 247 -0.76 -5.86 -4.24
C ILE A 247 -0.15 -4.85 -3.27
N TYR A 248 -0.40 -5.07 -1.99
CA TYR A 248 -0.03 -4.13 -0.93
C TYR A 248 0.74 -4.83 0.17
N ILE A 249 1.88 -4.25 0.56
CA ILE A 249 2.71 -4.72 1.66
C ILE A 249 3.04 -3.52 2.53
N SER A 250 2.85 -3.63 3.85
CA SER A 250 3.17 -2.59 4.82
C SER A 250 4.20 -3.10 5.81
N VAL A 251 5.34 -2.40 5.89
CA VAL A 251 6.38 -2.67 6.87
C VAL A 251 6.19 -1.73 8.06
N MET A 252 6.00 -2.32 9.24
CA MET A 252 5.79 -1.62 10.50
C MET A 252 7.08 -1.63 11.33
N ASN A 253 8.06 -0.88 10.88
CA ASN A 253 9.35 -0.66 11.55
C ASN A 253 9.70 0.82 11.58
N ASN A 254 10.56 1.25 12.49
CA ASN A 254 10.95 2.66 12.63
C ASN A 254 9.77 3.63 12.57
N MET A 255 8.65 3.29 13.20
CA MET A 255 7.38 4.03 13.11
C MET A 255 7.45 5.33 13.89
N SER A 256 7.92 6.40 13.23
CA SER A 256 7.87 7.76 13.76
C SER A 256 6.45 8.32 13.69
N ILE A 257 6.14 9.34 14.50
CA ILE A 257 4.94 10.17 14.37
C ILE A 257 4.92 10.95 13.05
N ASP A 258 6.10 11.18 12.47
CA ASP A 258 6.29 11.89 11.21
C ASP A 258 6.56 10.92 10.07
N CYS A 259 6.27 11.38 8.85
CA CYS A 259 6.42 10.58 7.65
C CYS A 259 7.84 10.70 7.06
N ASP A 260 8.19 9.80 6.14
CA ASP A 260 9.45 9.84 5.39
C ASP A 260 9.61 11.13 4.57
N CYS A 261 8.53 11.88 4.37
CA CYS A 261 8.53 13.17 3.70
C CYS A 261 8.88 14.36 4.64
N VAL A 262 9.24 14.09 5.89
CA VAL A 262 9.76 15.08 6.84
C VAL A 262 11.26 14.86 6.97
N ASP A 263 12.04 15.90 6.71
CA ASP A 263 13.50 15.80 6.67
C ASP A 263 14.11 15.45 8.04
N HIS A 264 13.63 16.09 9.10
CA HIS A 264 14.02 15.83 10.47
C HIS A 264 12.83 15.30 11.30
N PRO A 265 12.50 14.01 11.19
CA PRO A 265 11.36 13.44 11.89
C PRO A 265 11.59 13.36 13.40
N ALA A 266 10.50 13.38 14.15
CA ALA A 266 10.53 13.10 15.58
C ALA A 266 11.13 11.72 15.87
N PRO A 267 11.74 11.52 17.05
CA PRO A 267 12.28 10.23 17.45
C PRO A 267 11.23 9.11 17.40
N VAL A 268 11.64 7.93 16.96
CA VAL A 268 10.83 6.72 17.02
C VAL A 268 10.62 6.32 18.47
N LYS A 269 9.37 6.10 18.88
CA LYS A 269 8.97 5.67 20.22
C LYS A 269 8.31 4.30 20.25
N LEU A 270 7.99 3.73 19.07
CA LEU A 270 7.37 2.43 18.94
C LEU A 270 8.43 1.37 18.63
N GLU A 271 8.25 0.19 19.20
CA GLU A 271 8.97 -1.00 18.77
C GLU A 271 8.48 -1.43 17.37
N ASP A 272 9.39 -2.04 16.62
CA ASP A 272 9.09 -2.64 15.34
C ASP A 272 8.07 -3.78 15.53
N TYR A 273 7.09 -3.86 14.63
CA TYR A 273 6.01 -4.84 14.82
C TYR A 273 6.09 -6.03 13.86
N GLY A 274 6.35 -5.79 12.59
CA GLY A 274 6.34 -6.84 11.58
C GLY A 274 6.03 -6.32 10.18
N ILE A 275 5.75 -7.24 9.28
CA ILE A 275 5.36 -6.96 7.91
C ILE A 275 3.97 -7.54 7.68
N LEU A 276 3.06 -6.74 7.12
CA LEU A 276 1.72 -7.14 6.75
C LEU A 276 1.55 -7.08 5.23
N ALA A 277 0.72 -7.97 4.67
CA ALA A 277 0.39 -7.95 3.25
C ALA A 277 -1.06 -8.35 2.99
N SER A 278 -1.67 -7.72 1.98
CA SER A 278 -3.02 -8.04 1.53
C SER A 278 -3.20 -7.72 0.04
N THR A 279 -4.24 -8.26 -0.56
CA THR A 279 -4.75 -7.83 -1.87
C THR A 279 -5.83 -6.74 -1.74
N ASP A 280 -6.13 -6.31 -0.52
CA ASP A 280 -7.09 -5.24 -0.20
C ASP A 280 -6.35 -4.13 0.59
N PRO A 281 -6.21 -2.91 0.03
CA PRO A 281 -5.46 -1.83 0.67
C PRO A 281 -6.17 -1.26 1.90
N VAL A 282 -7.51 -1.32 1.92
CA VAL A 282 -8.35 -0.83 3.03
C VAL A 282 -8.20 -1.76 4.24
N ALA A 283 -8.30 -3.06 4.00
CA ALA A 283 -8.09 -4.08 5.03
C ALA A 283 -6.67 -4.03 5.61
N LEU A 284 -5.67 -3.80 4.75
CA LEU A 284 -4.27 -3.69 5.17
C LEU A 284 -4.06 -2.50 6.10
N ASP A 285 -4.53 -1.30 5.70
CA ASP A 285 -4.38 -0.09 6.51
C ASP A 285 -5.20 -0.19 7.80
N GLN A 286 -6.41 -0.76 7.76
CA GLN A 286 -7.22 -1.03 8.96
C GLN A 286 -6.47 -1.95 9.93
N ALA A 287 -5.88 -3.04 9.44
CA ALA A 287 -5.11 -3.96 10.28
C ALA A 287 -3.90 -3.28 10.94
N CYS A 288 -3.17 -2.45 10.19
CA CYS A 288 -2.05 -1.68 10.74
C CYS A 288 -2.50 -0.72 11.85
N VAL A 289 -3.59 0.02 11.63
CA VAL A 289 -4.14 0.96 12.63
C VAL A 289 -4.63 0.20 13.88
N ASP A 290 -5.33 -0.93 13.70
CA ASP A 290 -5.81 -1.75 14.81
C ASP A 290 -4.67 -2.31 15.65
N ILE A 291 -3.55 -2.70 15.00
CA ILE A 291 -2.34 -3.14 15.69
C ILE A 291 -1.76 -2.02 16.55
N ILE A 292 -1.67 -0.79 16.04
CA ILE A 292 -1.18 0.33 16.85
C ILE A 292 -2.12 0.63 18.02
N ASN A 293 -3.44 0.57 17.81
CA ASN A 293 -4.43 0.76 18.88
C ASN A 293 -4.33 -0.30 20.00
N GLN A 294 -3.81 -1.49 19.69
CA GLN A 294 -3.64 -2.59 20.66
C GLN A 294 -2.29 -2.53 21.39
N GLN A 295 -1.36 -1.66 20.95
CA GLN A 295 -0.05 -1.53 21.61
C GLN A 295 -0.21 -0.94 23.02
N LYS A 296 0.62 -1.45 23.94
CA LYS A 296 0.67 -0.95 25.30
C LYS A 296 1.89 -0.08 25.51
N VAL A 297 1.75 0.93 26.36
CA VAL A 297 2.89 1.72 26.80
C VAL A 297 3.77 0.84 27.70
N THR A 298 5.04 0.76 27.36
CA THR A 298 6.11 0.08 28.13
C THR A 298 7.31 1.03 28.26
N ALA A 299 8.42 0.54 28.77
CA ALA A 299 9.66 1.33 28.83
C ALA A 299 10.27 1.60 27.44
N THR A 300 9.97 0.77 26.44
CA THR A 300 10.57 0.79 25.10
C THR A 300 9.55 0.99 23.97
N ASN A 301 8.26 1.01 24.31
CA ASN A 301 7.17 1.14 23.33
C ASN A 301 6.12 2.14 23.81
N ASP A 302 5.94 3.24 23.07
CA ASP A 302 4.93 4.25 23.37
C ASP A 302 4.17 4.69 22.13
N PRO A 303 2.95 4.16 21.91
CA PRO A 303 2.11 4.52 20.76
C PRO A 303 1.36 5.86 20.92
N THR A 304 1.43 6.51 22.09
CA THR A 304 0.56 7.64 22.45
C THR A 304 0.60 8.77 21.43
N ASP A 305 1.80 9.18 21.00
CA ASP A 305 1.95 10.29 20.07
C ASP A 305 1.39 9.95 18.67
N LEU A 306 1.62 8.71 18.20
CA LEU A 306 1.09 8.25 16.91
C LEU A 306 -0.43 8.15 16.93
N LEU A 307 -1.00 7.57 17.99
CA LEU A 307 -2.45 7.49 18.17
C LEU A 307 -3.08 8.89 18.24
N SER A 308 -2.48 9.80 19.00
CA SER A 308 -2.92 11.21 19.08
C SER A 308 -2.87 11.89 17.72
N ARG A 309 -1.83 11.63 16.89
CA ARG A 309 -1.72 12.18 15.54
C ARG A 309 -2.82 11.63 14.63
N ILE A 310 -3.09 10.31 14.67
CA ILE A 310 -4.16 9.68 13.89
C ILE A 310 -5.52 10.29 14.25
N ASP A 311 -5.79 10.47 15.54
CA ASP A 311 -7.05 11.05 16.02
C ASP A 311 -7.19 12.53 15.64
N GLN A 312 -6.19 13.38 15.93
CA GLN A 312 -6.20 14.81 15.64
C GLN A 312 -6.35 15.12 14.14
N GLN A 313 -5.83 14.28 13.29
CA GLN A 313 -5.91 14.44 11.84
C GLN A 313 -7.08 13.64 11.21
N HIS A 314 -7.99 13.11 12.01
CA HIS A 314 -9.09 12.23 11.54
C HIS A 314 -8.59 11.08 10.64
N GLY A 315 -7.37 10.55 10.88
CA GLY A 315 -6.65 9.69 9.93
C GLY A 315 -7.43 8.46 9.47
N THR A 316 -8.29 7.87 10.34
CA THR A 316 -9.15 6.73 9.97
C THR A 316 -10.26 7.09 9.00
N HIS A 317 -10.59 8.37 8.81
CA HIS A 317 -11.61 8.81 7.85
C HIS A 317 -11.25 8.42 6.41
N THR A 318 -9.96 8.39 6.06
CA THR A 318 -9.51 7.87 4.75
C THR A 318 -9.90 6.40 4.55
N ILE A 319 -9.74 5.55 5.59
CA ILE A 319 -10.14 4.14 5.56
C ILE A 319 -11.66 4.02 5.42
N ASP A 320 -12.40 4.79 6.21
CA ASP A 320 -13.87 4.79 6.21
C ASP A 320 -14.42 5.19 4.84
N HIS A 321 -13.87 6.26 4.26
CA HIS A 321 -14.29 6.72 2.94
C HIS A 321 -13.88 5.74 1.84
N ALA A 322 -12.66 5.19 1.89
CA ALA A 322 -12.20 4.18 0.94
C ALA A 322 -13.12 2.93 0.93
N ALA A 323 -13.56 2.47 2.11
CA ALA A 323 -14.53 1.39 2.22
C ALA A 323 -15.91 1.80 1.67
N LYS A 324 -16.37 3.03 1.98
CA LYS A 324 -17.65 3.57 1.52
C LYS A 324 -17.73 3.66 0.00
N ILE A 325 -16.65 4.04 -0.68
CA ILE A 325 -16.60 4.12 -2.15
C ILE A 325 -16.29 2.79 -2.83
N GLY A 326 -16.17 1.70 -2.05
CA GLY A 326 -16.00 0.34 -2.57
C GLY A 326 -14.58 0.01 -3.03
N LEU A 327 -13.55 0.73 -2.55
CA LEU A 327 -12.15 0.41 -2.84
C LEU A 327 -11.71 -0.91 -2.19
N GLY A 328 -12.26 -1.22 -1.01
CA GLY A 328 -11.96 -2.43 -0.25
C GLY A 328 -12.88 -2.57 0.97
N THR A 329 -12.50 -3.39 1.92
CA THR A 329 -13.28 -3.66 3.14
C THR A 329 -12.48 -3.45 4.41
N LYS A 330 -13.12 -2.92 5.45
CA LYS A 330 -12.54 -2.82 6.81
C LYS A 330 -12.53 -4.16 7.55
N LYS A 331 -13.34 -5.13 7.11
CA LYS A 331 -13.37 -6.47 7.70
C LYS A 331 -12.20 -7.29 7.18
N TYR A 332 -11.43 -7.88 8.07
CA TYR A 332 -10.31 -8.72 7.70
C TYR A 332 -10.10 -9.89 8.67
N THR A 333 -9.40 -10.90 8.19
CA THR A 333 -8.82 -11.97 9.00
C THR A 333 -7.30 -11.83 8.98
N LEU A 334 -6.70 -11.69 10.17
CA LEU A 334 -5.24 -11.65 10.30
C LEU A 334 -4.69 -13.07 10.37
N VAL A 335 -3.78 -13.40 9.44
CA VAL A 335 -3.16 -14.73 9.32
C VAL A 335 -1.65 -14.61 9.49
N SER A 336 -1.09 -15.11 10.60
CA SER A 336 0.35 -15.21 10.76
C SER A 336 0.93 -16.30 9.85
N ILE A 337 2.03 -15.98 9.18
CA ILE A 337 2.83 -16.97 8.43
C ILE A 337 4.03 -17.49 9.22
N ASP A 338 4.24 -16.96 10.42
CA ASP A 338 5.28 -17.43 11.33
C ASP A 338 4.93 -18.83 11.88
N LYS A 339 5.96 -19.66 12.05
CA LYS A 339 5.83 -21.04 12.55
C LYS A 339 5.80 -21.10 14.07
#